data_37d67c3ac8e6a4bb92896827598bae01
#
_entry.id   37d67c3ac8e6a4bb92896827598bae01
#
_cell.length_a   1.000
_cell.length_b   1.000
_cell.length_c   1.000
_cell.angle_alpha   90.00
_cell.angle_beta   90.00
_cell.angle_gamma   90.00
#
_symmetry.space_group_name_H-M   'P 1'
#
loop_
_entity.id
_entity.type
_entity.pdbx_description
1 polymer ?
#
loop_
_entity_poly.entity_id
_entity_poly.type
_entity_poly.pdbx_seq_one_letter_code
_entity_poly.pdbx_strand_id
1 'polypeptide(L)'
;MKRGDIVLVNLPQTADGAGHEQVGTRPALVVHDDSTSETLSVVMIVPFTSNLKAQQYSRTILVEPTKENGLTVQSVLLVFQLRALINKESQERSAILKMI
;
A
#
# COMPACT_ATOMS: atom_id res chain seq x y z
N MET A 1 13.54 -1.66 -0.03
CA MET A 1 12.35 -1.14 -0.73
C MET A 1 12.60 0.28 -1.19
N LYS A 2 12.29 0.55 -2.42
CA LYS A 2 12.56 1.85 -3.02
C LYS A 2 11.25 2.53 -3.40
N ARG A 3 11.29 3.84 -3.47
CA ARG A 3 10.16 4.62 -3.98
C ARG A 3 9.76 4.09 -5.35
N GLY A 4 8.48 3.83 -5.53
CA GLY A 4 7.95 3.29 -6.77
C GLY A 4 7.78 1.78 -6.78
N ASP A 5 8.34 1.08 -5.80
CA ASP A 5 8.12 -0.36 -5.69
C ASP A 5 6.66 -0.64 -5.31
N ILE A 6 6.12 -1.72 -5.84
CA ILE A 6 4.81 -2.21 -5.42
C ILE A 6 5.02 -3.45 -4.59
N VAL A 7 4.47 -3.44 -3.39
CA VAL A 7 4.63 -4.52 -2.40
C VAL A 7 3.27 -5.04 -2.00
N LEU A 8 3.24 -6.28 -1.52
CA LEU A 8 2.03 -6.84 -0.94
C LEU A 8 2.08 -6.58 0.56
N VAL A 9 1.06 -5.94 1.08
CA VAL A 9 1.00 -5.56 2.50
C VAL A 9 -0.23 -6.16 3.14
N ASN A 10 -0.15 -6.35 4.45
CA ASN A 10 -1.30 -6.72 5.26
C ASN A 10 -1.68 -5.49 6.08
N LEU A 11 -2.85 -4.94 5.79
CA LEU A 11 -3.34 -3.74 6.45
C LEU A 11 -4.31 -4.15 7.56
N PRO A 12 -3.96 -3.89 8.83
CA PRO A 12 -4.82 -4.26 9.93
C PRO A 12 -6.09 -3.41 9.95
N GLN A 13 -7.17 -4.00 10.45
CA GLN A 13 -8.39 -3.26 10.68
C GLN A 13 -8.17 -2.28 11.82
N THR A 14 -8.62 -1.05 11.67
CA THR A 14 -8.52 -0.06 12.73
C THR A 14 -9.59 -0.31 13.79
N ALA A 15 -9.27 0.07 15.01
CA ALA A 15 -10.13 -0.22 16.16
C ALA A 15 -11.49 0.51 16.08
N ASP A 16 -11.54 1.62 15.40
CA ASP A 16 -12.78 2.43 15.29
C ASP A 16 -13.67 1.98 14.11
N GLY A 17 -13.18 1.05 13.29
CA GLY A 17 -13.98 0.54 12.18
C GLY A 17 -14.37 1.59 11.15
N ALA A 18 -13.59 2.66 11.01
CA ALA A 18 -13.87 3.71 10.04
C ALA A 18 -13.93 3.11 8.64
N GLY A 19 -15.09 2.95 8.09
CA GLY A 19 -15.42 2.05 7.01
C GLY A 19 -14.81 2.34 5.64
N HIS A 20 -13.95 3.34 5.48
CA HIS A 20 -13.34 3.66 4.19
C HIS A 20 -11.87 3.27 4.09
N GLU A 21 -11.27 2.77 5.18
CA GLU A 21 -9.89 2.36 5.16
C GLU A 21 -9.75 0.97 4.55
N GLN A 22 -8.71 0.81 3.74
CA GLN A 22 -8.41 -0.50 3.18
C GLN A 22 -7.85 -1.40 4.27
N VAL A 23 -8.33 -2.64 4.32
CA VAL A 23 -7.88 -3.66 5.27
C VAL A 23 -7.55 -4.94 4.52
N GLY A 24 -6.79 -5.81 5.17
CA GLY A 24 -6.43 -7.11 4.61
C GLY A 24 -5.21 -7.02 3.72
N THR A 25 -4.99 -8.09 2.96
CA THR A 25 -3.82 -8.21 2.09
C THR A 25 -4.08 -7.52 0.76
N ARG A 26 -3.22 -6.53 0.44
CA ARG A 26 -3.40 -5.70 -0.74
C ARG A 26 -2.07 -5.25 -1.32
N PRO A 27 -2.02 -4.98 -2.64
CA PRO A 27 -0.87 -4.27 -3.19
C PRO A 27 -0.83 -2.84 -2.67
N ALA A 28 0.38 -2.32 -2.53
CA ALA A 28 0.59 -0.93 -2.13
C ALA A 28 1.84 -0.38 -2.81
N LEU A 29 1.80 0.92 -3.09
CA LEU A 29 2.93 1.62 -3.70
C LEU A 29 3.78 2.25 -2.60
N VAL A 30 5.08 2.01 -2.66
CA VAL A 30 6.05 2.62 -1.74
C VAL A 30 6.34 4.03 -2.23
N VAL A 31 6.16 5.02 -1.35
CA VAL A 31 6.29 6.44 -1.74
C VAL A 31 7.31 7.21 -0.93
N HIS A 32 8.03 6.54 -0.02
CA HIS A 32 9.05 7.21 0.78
C HIS A 32 10.42 7.20 0.08
N ASP A 33 11.32 8.02 0.60
CA ASP A 33 12.72 8.01 0.19
C ASP A 33 13.43 6.81 0.80
N ASP A 34 14.37 6.22 0.05
CA ASP A 34 15.15 5.05 0.51
C ASP A 34 15.86 5.30 1.83
N SER A 35 16.40 6.50 2.03
CA SER A 35 17.12 6.83 3.25
C SER A 35 16.23 6.76 4.49
N THR A 36 14.94 7.03 4.34
CA THR A 36 13.99 6.99 5.45
C THR A 36 13.82 5.56 5.97
N SER A 37 13.72 4.59 5.08
CA SER A 37 13.47 3.19 5.50
C SER A 37 14.68 2.60 6.23
N GLU A 38 15.89 3.07 5.94
CA GLU A 38 17.10 2.59 6.61
C GLU A 38 17.18 3.04 8.06
N THR A 39 16.67 4.23 8.36
CA THR A 39 16.82 4.81 9.68
C THR A 39 15.63 4.64 10.59
N LEU A 40 14.43 4.56 10.05
CA LEU A 40 13.22 4.64 10.86
C LEU A 40 12.41 3.36 10.94
N SER A 41 12.74 2.32 10.22
CA SER A 41 11.91 1.11 10.16
C SER A 41 10.45 1.40 9.84
N VAL A 42 10.19 2.49 9.12
CA VAL A 42 8.87 2.93 8.73
C VAL A 42 8.81 3.03 7.22
N VAL A 43 7.72 2.54 6.64
CA VAL A 43 7.50 2.59 5.20
C VAL A 43 6.22 3.37 4.93
N MET A 44 6.33 4.41 4.11
CA MET A 44 5.15 5.16 3.67
C MET A 44 4.60 4.50 2.43
N ILE A 45 3.32 4.14 2.46
CA ILE A 45 2.68 3.46 1.35
C ILE A 45 1.33 4.09 0.99
N VAL A 46 0.90 3.82 -0.25
CA VAL A 46 -0.43 4.15 -0.73
C VAL A 46 -1.05 2.83 -1.23
N PRO A 47 -2.19 2.41 -0.67
CA PRO A 47 -2.78 1.14 -1.07
C PRO A 47 -3.51 1.22 -2.40
N PHE A 48 -3.61 0.07 -3.07
CA PHE A 48 -4.46 -0.12 -4.24
C PHE A 48 -5.75 -0.84 -3.86
N THR A 49 -6.78 -0.65 -4.64
CA THR A 49 -7.98 -1.48 -4.59
C THR A 49 -8.35 -1.94 -6.00
N SER A 50 -8.89 -3.14 -6.12
CA SER A 50 -9.45 -3.62 -7.38
C SER A 50 -10.89 -3.16 -7.59
N ASN A 51 -11.49 -2.52 -6.61
CA ASN A 51 -12.85 -1.99 -6.74
C ASN A 51 -12.82 -0.69 -7.54
N LEU A 52 -13.18 -0.78 -8.82
CA LEU A 52 -13.07 0.36 -9.72
C LEU A 52 -14.03 1.49 -9.39
N LYS A 53 -15.04 1.25 -8.56
CA LYS A 53 -15.93 2.31 -8.08
C LYS A 53 -15.18 3.36 -7.25
N ALA A 54 -14.02 3.00 -6.73
CA ALA A 54 -13.20 3.94 -5.97
C ALA A 54 -12.72 5.13 -6.81
N GLN A 55 -12.79 5.05 -8.13
CA GLN A 55 -12.46 6.18 -9.00
C GLN A 55 -13.33 7.40 -8.77
N GLN A 56 -14.51 7.23 -8.19
CA GLN A 56 -15.40 8.34 -7.87
C GLN A 56 -14.84 9.28 -6.80
N TYR A 57 -13.92 8.79 -5.99
CA TYR A 57 -13.30 9.63 -4.98
C TYR A 57 -12.19 10.47 -5.59
N SER A 58 -11.99 11.68 -5.06
CA SER A 58 -10.85 12.49 -5.46
C SER A 58 -9.55 11.88 -4.96
N ARG A 59 -8.44 12.26 -5.56
CA ARG A 59 -7.10 11.75 -5.19
C ARG A 59 -6.99 10.25 -5.38
N THR A 60 -7.48 9.79 -6.52
CA THR A 60 -7.31 8.41 -6.94
C THR A 60 -6.73 8.39 -8.34
N ILE A 61 -6.01 7.32 -8.67
CA ILE A 61 -5.39 7.12 -9.98
C ILE A 61 -5.69 5.72 -10.45
N LEU A 62 -6.25 5.58 -11.64
CA LEU A 62 -6.45 4.28 -12.26
C LEU A 62 -5.10 3.78 -12.80
N VAL A 63 -4.73 2.57 -12.45
CA VAL A 63 -3.48 1.96 -12.87
C VAL A 63 -3.76 0.64 -13.57
N GLU A 64 -3.26 0.52 -14.79
CA GLU A 64 -3.40 -0.72 -15.57
C GLU A 64 -2.35 -1.72 -15.14
N PRO A 65 -2.67 -3.03 -15.18
CA PRO A 65 -1.66 -4.04 -14.91
C PRO A 65 -0.63 -4.07 -16.04
N THR A 66 0.64 -4.10 -15.66
CA THR A 66 1.73 -4.25 -16.60
C THR A 66 2.68 -5.33 -16.10
N LYS A 67 3.53 -5.81 -16.99
CA LYS A 67 4.55 -6.78 -16.61
C LYS A 67 5.48 -6.20 -15.55
N GLU A 68 5.77 -4.93 -15.65
CA GLU A 68 6.73 -4.24 -14.78
C GLU A 68 6.15 -3.95 -13.40
N ASN A 69 4.86 -3.62 -13.30
CA ASN A 69 4.27 -3.27 -12.00
C ASN A 69 3.75 -4.47 -11.21
N GLY A 70 3.63 -5.62 -11.86
CA GLY A 70 3.24 -6.86 -11.16
C GLY A 70 1.77 -6.94 -10.74
N LEU A 71 0.96 -5.95 -11.08
CA LEU A 71 -0.48 -6.02 -10.82
C LEU A 71 -1.12 -7.03 -11.76
N THR A 72 -2.14 -7.73 -11.28
CA THR A 72 -2.84 -8.74 -12.07
C THR A 72 -4.13 -8.23 -12.67
N VAL A 73 -4.70 -7.15 -12.13
CA VAL A 73 -5.96 -6.56 -12.58
C VAL A 73 -5.84 -5.04 -12.56
N GLN A 74 -6.73 -4.37 -13.28
CA GLN A 74 -6.89 -2.93 -13.15
C GLN A 74 -7.10 -2.59 -11.68
N SER A 75 -6.42 -1.57 -11.20
CA SER A 75 -6.48 -1.18 -9.80
C SER A 75 -6.54 0.33 -9.68
N VAL A 76 -7.09 0.79 -8.57
CA VAL A 76 -7.17 2.20 -8.26
C VAL A 76 -6.20 2.49 -7.12
N LEU A 77 -5.27 3.40 -7.36
CA LEU A 77 -4.33 3.86 -6.34
C LEU A 77 -5.05 4.90 -5.47
N LEU A 78 -5.17 4.60 -4.19
CA LEU A 78 -5.94 5.43 -3.25
C LEU A 78 -5.02 6.42 -2.56
N VAL A 79 -4.68 7.51 -3.27
CA VAL A 79 -3.70 8.47 -2.78
C VAL A 79 -4.15 9.12 -1.46
N PHE A 80 -5.47 9.27 -1.27
CA PHE A 80 -5.99 9.84 -0.03
C PHE A 80 -5.80 8.93 1.19
N GLN A 81 -5.37 7.67 0.98
CA GLN A 81 -5.11 6.73 2.08
C GLN A 81 -3.63 6.51 2.34
N LEU A 82 -2.80 7.47 1.99
CA LEU A 82 -1.38 7.45 2.33
C LEU A 82 -1.21 7.17 3.82
N ARG A 83 -0.38 6.20 4.15
CA ARG A 83 -0.15 5.85 5.56
C ARG A 83 1.26 5.32 5.76
N ALA A 84 1.69 5.36 7.02
CA ALA A 84 2.96 4.78 7.43
C ALA A 84 2.72 3.39 8.00
N LEU A 85 3.59 2.45 7.64
CA LEU A 85 3.60 1.11 8.20
C LEU A 85 4.91 0.87 8.91
N ILE A 86 4.87 0.20 10.04
CA ILE A 86 6.08 -0.20 10.76
C ILE A 86 6.57 -1.52 10.16
N ASN A 87 7.81 -1.53 9.71
CA ASN A 87 8.43 -2.69 9.08
C ASN A 87 9.54 -3.22 9.98
N LYS A 88 9.17 -3.88 11.07
CA LYS A 88 10.14 -4.46 12.02
C LYS A 88 10.05 -5.97 11.98
N GLU A 89 11.17 -6.62 11.78
CA GLU A 89 11.25 -8.09 11.75
C GLU A 89 10.89 -8.71 13.10
N SER A 90 11.13 -8.00 14.19
CA SER A 90 10.86 -8.50 15.53
C SER A 90 9.39 -8.53 15.91
N GLN A 91 8.51 -7.98 15.10
CA GLN A 91 7.09 -7.98 15.37
C GLN A 91 6.42 -9.20 14.76
N GLU A 92 5.45 -9.75 15.46
CA GLU A 92 4.72 -10.93 15.01
C GLU A 92 4.02 -10.74 13.68
N ARG A 93 3.74 -9.49 13.31
CA ARG A 93 3.07 -9.17 12.06
C ARG A 93 3.93 -8.20 11.28
N SER A 94 4.58 -8.71 10.28
CA SER A 94 5.15 -7.83 9.28
C SER A 94 4.01 -7.28 8.43
N ALA A 95 3.90 -5.97 8.36
CA ALA A 95 2.91 -5.36 7.49
C ALA A 95 3.22 -5.63 6.03
N ILE A 96 4.50 -5.78 5.70
CA ILE A 96 4.94 -6.00 4.33
C ILE A 96 5.25 -7.47 4.15
N LEU A 97 4.53 -8.13 3.24
CA LEU A 97 4.64 -9.55 3.00
C LEU A 97 5.66 -9.89 1.92
N LYS A 98 5.66 -9.15 0.83
CA LYS A 98 6.62 -9.39 -0.27
C LYS A 98 6.55 -8.29 -1.32
N MET A 99 7.59 -8.25 -2.16
CA MET A 99 7.58 -7.46 -3.39
C MET A 99 6.70 -8.13 -4.44
N ILE A 100 5.99 -7.37 -5.18
CA ILE A 100 5.20 -7.85 -6.31
C ILE A 100 6.02 -7.77 -7.59
#